data_7d10be6404489065c75ee65a1a61a3a2
#
_entry.id   7d10be6404489065c75ee65a1a61a3a2
#
_cell.length_a   1.000
_cell.length_b   1.000
_cell.length_c   1.000
_cell.angle_alpha   90.00
_cell.angle_beta   90.00
_cell.angle_gamma   90.00
#
_symmetry.space_group_name_H-M   'P 1'
#
loop_
_entity.id
_entity.type
_entity.pdbx_description
1 polymer ?
#
loop_
_entity_poly.entity_id
_entity_poly.type
_entity_poly.pdbx_seq_one_letter_code
_entity_poly.pdbx_strand_id
1 'polypeptide(L)'
;LISGKTLKNHKPLFPRIDINKLNNDLKKTNATEADLLNVITFDDFKNIELKTGKVIVVEKVEKADKLLKLQVQIGGENRQIISGIAEYYSPEDLLNIMIVVVTNLKPATIFGNESYGMLLAAKKGKSLTLVTVDDGNVSSGMEVY
;
A
#
# COMPACT_ATOMS: atom_id res chain seq x y z
N LEU A 1 16.89 23.17 -44.94
CA LEU A 1 16.41 24.12 -43.94
C LEU A 1 15.41 23.45 -43.06
N ILE A 2 15.92 23.00 -42.00
CA ILE A 2 15.07 22.44 -40.94
C ILE A 2 14.44 23.62 -40.26
N SER A 3 13.22 23.93 -40.62
CA SER A 3 12.38 24.70 -39.74
C SER A 3 12.39 23.96 -38.40
N GLY A 4 12.90 24.61 -37.39
CA GLY A 4 12.87 24.05 -36.05
C GLY A 4 11.45 23.71 -35.70
N LYS A 5 11.08 22.46 -35.93
CA LYS A 5 9.93 21.92 -35.26
C LYS A 5 10.31 21.95 -33.78
N THR A 6 9.88 22.93 -33.11
CA THR A 6 9.79 22.94 -31.68
C THR A 6 9.12 21.61 -31.31
N LEU A 7 9.91 20.69 -30.84
CA LEU A 7 9.42 19.56 -30.11
C LEU A 7 8.50 20.15 -29.05
N LYS A 8 7.20 19.94 -29.22
CA LYS A 8 6.25 20.30 -28.18
C LYS A 8 6.77 19.62 -26.93
N ASN A 9 7.19 20.43 -25.98
CA ASN A 9 7.56 19.95 -24.67
C ASN A 9 6.33 19.23 -24.11
N HIS A 10 6.26 17.94 -24.36
CA HIS A 10 5.38 17.10 -23.58
C HIS A 10 5.96 17.13 -22.18
N LYS A 11 5.38 17.97 -21.33
CA LYS A 11 5.64 17.85 -19.90
C LYS A 11 5.33 16.42 -19.53
N PRO A 12 6.35 15.61 -19.15
CA PRO A 12 6.05 14.29 -18.63
C PRO A 12 5.07 14.49 -17.45
N LEU A 13 4.09 13.62 -17.34
CA LEU A 13 3.12 13.63 -16.22
C LEU A 13 3.84 13.67 -14.86
N PHE A 14 5.07 13.14 -14.83
CA PHE A 14 5.95 13.16 -13.68
C PHE A 14 7.28 13.78 -14.15
N PRO A 15 7.56 15.06 -13.84
CA PRO A 15 8.82 15.66 -14.19
C PRO A 15 9.96 14.87 -13.55
N ARG A 16 11.00 14.59 -14.30
CA ARG A 16 12.24 14.04 -13.74
C ARG A 16 12.68 14.96 -12.62
N ILE A 17 12.85 14.38 -11.44
CA ILE A 17 13.36 15.12 -10.28
C ILE A 17 14.81 15.47 -10.62
N ASP A 18 15.07 16.76 -10.78
CA ASP A 18 16.43 17.25 -10.92
C ASP A 18 17.07 17.19 -9.52
N ILE A 19 18.04 16.29 -9.35
CA ILE A 19 18.75 16.08 -8.10
C ILE A 19 19.39 17.39 -7.61
N ASN A 20 19.88 18.22 -8.52
CA ASN A 20 20.49 19.50 -8.16
C ASN A 20 19.46 20.48 -7.62
N LYS A 21 18.28 20.52 -8.20
CA LYS A 21 17.18 21.35 -7.72
C LYS A 21 16.66 20.85 -6.36
N LEU A 22 16.54 19.54 -6.21
CA LEU A 22 16.15 18.91 -4.95
C LEU A 22 17.15 19.24 -3.83
N ASN A 23 18.46 19.15 -4.10
CA ASN A 23 19.50 19.49 -3.14
C ASN A 23 19.48 20.99 -2.74
N ASN A 24 19.12 21.87 -3.65
CA ASN A 24 18.99 23.29 -3.34
C ASN A 24 17.73 23.60 -2.51
N ASP A 25 16.63 22.93 -2.79
CA ASP A 25 15.39 23.08 -2.03
C ASP A 25 15.52 22.48 -0.63
N LEU A 26 16.27 21.38 -0.49
CA LEU A 26 16.55 20.74 0.80
C LEU A 26 17.48 21.56 1.68
N LYS A 27 18.44 22.28 1.12
CA LYS A 27 19.26 23.24 1.88
C LYS A 27 18.43 24.37 2.46
N LYS A 28 17.30 24.73 1.86
CA LYS A 28 16.37 25.74 2.37
C LYS A 28 15.44 25.22 3.47
N THR A 29 15.22 23.91 3.53
CA THR A 29 14.27 23.28 4.47
C THR A 29 14.91 22.61 5.68
N ASN A 30 16.22 22.74 5.87
CA ASN A 30 17.00 22.05 6.94
C ASN A 30 16.81 20.52 6.93
N ALA A 31 16.48 19.93 5.79
CA ALA A 31 16.43 18.50 5.63
C ALA A 31 17.84 17.92 5.76
N THR A 32 18.00 16.91 6.60
CA THR A 32 19.27 16.22 6.82
C THR A 32 19.55 15.23 5.69
N GLU A 33 20.84 14.86 5.49
CA GLU A 33 21.19 13.80 4.53
C GLU A 33 20.44 12.48 4.79
N ALA A 34 20.08 12.21 6.05
CA ALA A 34 19.26 11.05 6.43
C ALA A 34 17.86 11.10 5.83
N ASP A 35 17.27 12.29 5.67
CA ASP A 35 15.96 12.45 5.02
C ASP A 35 16.02 12.15 3.53
N LEU A 36 17.17 12.37 2.89
CA LEU A 36 17.41 12.05 1.48
C LEU A 36 17.50 10.53 1.21
N LEU A 37 18.00 9.78 2.19
CA LEU A 37 18.12 8.32 2.07
C LEU A 37 16.77 7.60 2.09
N ASN A 38 15.73 8.27 2.56
CA ASN A 38 14.37 7.72 2.63
C ASN A 38 13.46 8.15 1.46
N VAL A 39 13.99 8.93 0.52
CA VAL A 39 13.23 9.36 -0.66
C VAL A 39 13.29 8.25 -1.70
N ILE A 40 12.14 7.78 -2.12
CA ILE A 40 12.01 6.82 -3.22
C ILE A 40 11.61 7.54 -4.51
N THR A 41 11.99 6.98 -5.64
CA THR A 41 11.56 7.46 -6.95
C THR A 41 10.15 6.95 -7.27
N PHE A 42 9.53 7.54 -8.29
CA PHE A 42 8.26 7.04 -8.80
C PHE A 42 8.38 5.61 -9.36
N ASP A 43 9.51 5.30 -9.97
CA ASP A 43 9.77 3.96 -10.49
C ASP A 43 9.93 2.93 -9.35
N ASP A 44 10.51 3.32 -8.22
CA ASP A 44 10.54 2.47 -7.02
C ASP A 44 9.13 2.20 -6.50
N PHE A 45 8.27 3.22 -6.47
CA PHE A 45 6.87 3.09 -6.04
C PHE A 45 6.06 2.16 -6.97
N LYS A 46 6.29 2.23 -8.28
CA LYS A 46 5.64 1.33 -9.26
C LYS A 46 5.94 -0.15 -9.05
N ASN A 47 7.03 -0.47 -8.37
CA ASN A 47 7.35 -1.86 -8.03
C ASN A 47 6.45 -2.42 -6.93
N ILE A 48 5.68 -1.57 -6.27
CA ILE A 48 4.70 -1.98 -5.27
C ILE A 48 3.35 -2.15 -5.95
N GLU A 49 2.81 -3.35 -5.92
CA GLU A 49 1.48 -3.64 -6.47
C GLU A 49 0.42 -3.54 -5.38
N LEU A 50 -0.42 -2.52 -5.48
CA LEU A 50 -1.55 -2.30 -4.57
C LEU A 50 -2.86 -2.64 -5.28
N LYS A 51 -3.72 -3.41 -4.62
CA LYS A 51 -5.06 -3.72 -5.13
C LYS A 51 -6.11 -3.61 -4.03
N THR A 52 -7.32 -3.33 -4.46
CA THR A 52 -8.48 -3.41 -3.57
C THR A 52 -8.84 -4.87 -3.32
N GLY A 53 -9.19 -5.19 -2.10
CA GLY A 53 -9.62 -6.51 -1.71
C GLY A 53 -10.81 -6.47 -0.77
N LYS A 54 -11.77 -7.35 -0.96
CA LYS A 54 -12.92 -7.51 -0.08
C LYS A 54 -12.65 -8.59 0.96
N VAL A 55 -12.80 -8.27 2.21
CA VAL A 55 -12.67 -9.24 3.30
C VAL A 55 -13.91 -10.13 3.33
N ILE A 56 -13.73 -11.43 3.13
CA ILE A 56 -14.84 -12.41 3.04
C ILE A 56 -14.91 -13.35 4.23
N VAL A 57 -13.76 -13.65 4.87
CA VAL A 57 -13.70 -14.47 6.07
C VAL A 57 -12.68 -13.87 7.04
N VAL A 58 -12.99 -13.90 8.32
CA VAL A 58 -12.07 -13.48 9.40
C VAL A 58 -12.09 -14.50 10.51
N GLU A 59 -10.93 -15.00 10.88
CA GLU A 59 -10.76 -15.99 11.96
C GLU A 59 -9.66 -15.51 12.91
N LYS A 60 -9.80 -15.85 14.19
CA LYS A 60 -8.70 -15.67 15.14
C LYS A 60 -7.64 -16.74 14.94
N VAL A 61 -6.38 -16.35 15.05
CA VAL A 61 -5.26 -17.30 15.00
C VAL A 61 -5.11 -17.96 16.37
N GLU A 62 -5.14 -19.30 16.41
CA GLU A 62 -4.93 -20.04 17.65
C GLU A 62 -3.57 -19.70 18.27
N LYS A 63 -3.54 -19.52 19.59
CA LYS A 63 -2.32 -19.18 20.37
C LYS A 63 -1.67 -17.83 20.02
N ALA A 64 -2.35 -16.97 19.27
CA ALA A 64 -1.87 -15.66 18.89
C ALA A 64 -2.99 -14.60 18.97
N ASP A 65 -3.30 -14.16 20.18
CA ASP A 65 -4.43 -13.27 20.50
C ASP A 65 -4.41 -11.93 19.73
N LYS A 66 -3.26 -11.53 19.22
CA LYS A 66 -3.09 -10.28 18.47
C LYS A 66 -3.29 -10.44 16.96
N LEU A 67 -3.39 -11.66 16.47
CA LEU A 67 -3.44 -11.96 15.06
C LEU A 67 -4.83 -12.35 14.60
N LEU A 68 -5.21 -11.83 13.44
CA LEU A 68 -6.37 -12.28 12.68
C LEU A 68 -5.92 -12.90 11.35
N LYS A 69 -6.57 -13.98 10.98
CA LYS A 69 -6.43 -14.62 9.68
C LYS A 69 -7.61 -14.18 8.82
N LEU A 70 -7.30 -13.51 7.74
CA LEU A 70 -8.29 -12.97 6.81
C LEU A 70 -8.23 -13.73 5.49
N GLN A 71 -9.40 -14.05 4.93
CA GLN A 71 -9.52 -14.39 3.53
C GLN A 71 -10.01 -13.16 2.79
N VAL A 72 -9.21 -12.70 1.85
CA VAL A 72 -9.47 -11.48 1.10
C VAL A 72 -9.65 -11.83 -0.38
N GLN A 73 -10.80 -11.51 -0.91
CA GLN A 73 -11.08 -11.64 -2.34
C GLN A 73 -10.46 -10.46 -3.08
N ILE A 74 -9.55 -10.76 -4.00
CA ILE A 74 -8.87 -9.78 -4.85
C ILE A 74 -9.17 -10.14 -6.30
N GLY A 75 -10.18 -9.49 -6.87
CA GLY A 75 -10.67 -9.88 -8.20
C GLY A 75 -11.21 -11.30 -8.23
N GLY A 76 -10.60 -12.15 -9.04
CA GLY A 76 -11.01 -13.56 -9.20
C GLY A 76 -10.34 -14.55 -8.25
N GLU A 77 -9.46 -14.10 -7.34
CA GLU A 77 -8.73 -14.97 -6.43
C GLU A 77 -8.95 -14.62 -4.96
N ASN A 78 -8.83 -15.61 -4.09
CA ASN A 78 -8.85 -15.42 -2.65
C ASN A 78 -7.44 -15.59 -2.10
N ARG A 79 -7.02 -14.64 -1.26
CA ARG A 79 -5.73 -14.69 -0.58
C ARG A 79 -5.88 -14.71 0.92
N GLN A 80 -5.10 -15.54 1.58
CA GLN A 80 -4.97 -15.54 3.02
C GLN A 80 -3.97 -14.47 3.45
N ILE A 81 -4.37 -13.64 4.38
CA ILE A 81 -3.53 -12.59 4.96
C ILE A 81 -3.59 -12.70 6.47
N ILE A 82 -2.43 -12.70 7.10
CA ILE A 82 -2.31 -12.67 8.56
C ILE A 82 -1.94 -11.26 8.98
N SER A 83 -2.68 -10.70 9.92
CA SER A 83 -2.45 -9.33 10.38
C SER A 83 -2.61 -9.16 11.89
N GLY A 84 -1.76 -8.33 12.47
CA GLY A 84 -1.73 -8.01 13.91
C GLY A 84 -2.74 -6.95 14.31
N ILE A 85 -4.00 -7.12 13.95
CA ILE A 85 -5.07 -6.14 14.18
C ILE A 85 -6.17 -6.60 15.15
N ALA A 86 -6.00 -7.77 15.75
CA ALA A 86 -7.02 -8.34 16.64
C ALA A 86 -7.29 -7.52 17.91
N GLU A 87 -6.36 -6.66 18.31
CA GLU A 87 -6.55 -5.74 19.44
C GLU A 87 -7.41 -4.52 19.07
N TYR A 88 -7.62 -4.25 17.78
CA TYR A 88 -8.29 -3.06 17.27
C TYR A 88 -9.62 -3.35 16.59
N TYR A 89 -9.77 -4.55 16.05
CA TYR A 89 -10.93 -4.97 15.28
C TYR A 89 -11.44 -6.34 15.72
N SER A 90 -12.74 -6.46 15.86
CA SER A 90 -13.38 -7.77 15.97
C SER A 90 -13.58 -8.38 14.57
N PRO A 91 -13.69 -9.72 14.47
CA PRO A 91 -13.93 -10.36 13.17
C PRO A 91 -15.17 -9.81 12.43
N GLU A 92 -16.22 -9.48 13.17
CA GLU A 92 -17.47 -8.97 12.61
C GLU A 92 -17.32 -7.59 11.98
N ASP A 93 -16.44 -6.75 12.53
CA ASP A 93 -16.18 -5.39 12.03
C ASP A 93 -15.46 -5.38 10.68
N LEU A 94 -14.75 -6.47 10.38
CA LEU A 94 -13.92 -6.60 9.18
C LEU A 94 -14.64 -7.27 8.01
N LEU A 95 -15.72 -7.99 8.28
CA LEU A 95 -16.46 -8.70 7.23
C LEU A 95 -17.05 -7.73 6.22
N ASN A 96 -16.87 -8.04 4.95
CA ASN A 96 -17.39 -7.30 3.80
C ASN A 96 -16.82 -5.89 3.59
N ILE A 97 -15.82 -5.46 4.36
CA ILE A 97 -15.15 -4.18 4.08
C ILE A 97 -14.19 -4.29 2.90
N MET A 98 -14.01 -3.18 2.21
CA MET A 98 -13.04 -3.05 1.13
C MET A 98 -11.76 -2.43 1.67
N ILE A 99 -10.65 -3.14 1.54
CA ILE A 99 -9.33 -2.74 2.03
C ILE A 99 -8.33 -2.61 0.90
N VAL A 100 -7.20 -1.97 1.16
CA VAL A 100 -6.06 -1.91 0.24
C VAL A 100 -5.03 -2.94 0.65
N VAL A 101 -4.59 -3.75 -0.30
CA VAL A 101 -3.65 -4.86 -0.10
C VAL A 101 -2.42 -4.70 -0.98
N VAL A 102 -1.25 -4.90 -0.42
CA VAL A 102 -0.01 -5.10 -1.17
C VAL A 102 0.03 -6.55 -1.63
N THR A 103 -0.02 -6.76 -2.95
CA THR A 103 -0.23 -8.10 -3.54
C THR A 103 1.03 -8.78 -4.00
N ASN A 104 2.09 -8.05 -4.27
CA ASN A 104 3.34 -8.59 -4.79
C ASN A 104 4.45 -8.77 -3.73
N LEU A 105 4.07 -8.91 -2.48
CA LEU A 105 5.00 -9.29 -1.42
C LEU A 105 5.30 -10.79 -1.45
N LYS A 106 6.53 -11.12 -1.11
CA LYS A 106 6.91 -12.51 -0.89
C LYS A 106 6.07 -13.10 0.25
N PRO A 107 5.53 -14.32 0.09
CA PRO A 107 4.79 -14.98 1.17
C PRO A 107 5.60 -15.10 2.45
N ALA A 108 4.94 -14.89 3.58
CA ALA A 108 5.55 -14.98 4.90
C ALA A 108 4.76 -15.95 5.78
N THR A 109 5.47 -16.76 6.57
CA THR A 109 4.84 -17.64 7.56
C THR A 109 4.80 -16.95 8.92
N ILE A 110 3.61 -16.73 9.43
CA ILE A 110 3.36 -16.04 10.70
C ILE A 110 2.57 -17.00 11.61
N PHE A 111 3.17 -17.41 12.72
CA PHE A 111 2.56 -18.39 13.64
C PHE A 111 2.03 -19.67 12.93
N GLY A 112 2.83 -20.22 12.03
CA GLY A 112 2.47 -21.41 11.27
C GLY A 112 1.42 -21.22 10.18
N ASN A 113 0.97 -19.98 9.96
CA ASN A 113 0.04 -19.63 8.89
C ASN A 113 0.74 -18.81 7.80
N GLU A 114 0.49 -19.15 6.56
CA GLU A 114 1.04 -18.41 5.43
C GLU A 114 0.23 -17.15 5.14
N SER A 115 0.93 -16.04 4.91
CA SER A 115 0.35 -14.75 4.50
C SER A 115 0.82 -14.41 3.10
N TYR A 116 -0.13 -14.20 2.19
CA TYR A 116 0.11 -13.93 0.75
C TYR A 116 -0.16 -12.48 0.39
N GLY A 117 0.17 -11.57 1.27
CA GLY A 117 0.00 -10.15 1.07
C GLY A 117 0.04 -9.39 2.40
N MET A 118 -0.14 -8.09 2.31
CA MET A 118 -0.18 -7.21 3.48
C MET A 118 -1.29 -6.18 3.30
N LEU A 119 -2.13 -6.03 4.30
CA LEU A 119 -3.08 -4.92 4.32
C LEU A 119 -2.41 -3.63 4.80
N LEU A 120 -2.91 -2.50 4.37
CA LEU A 120 -2.43 -1.19 4.78
C LEU A 120 -3.24 -0.66 5.97
N ALA A 121 -2.55 -0.09 6.94
CA ALA A 121 -3.17 0.53 8.10
C ALA A 121 -2.41 1.80 8.50
N ALA A 122 -3.13 2.79 8.95
CA ALA A 122 -2.58 3.97 9.59
C ALA A 122 -2.50 3.74 11.09
N LYS A 123 -1.34 4.00 11.71
CA LYS A 123 -1.14 3.82 13.15
C LYS A 123 -0.56 5.09 13.78
N LYS A 124 -1.14 5.50 14.90
CA LYS A 124 -0.62 6.58 15.74
C LYS A 124 -0.81 6.23 17.21
N GLY A 125 0.31 6.04 17.91
CA GLY A 125 0.26 5.62 19.32
C GLY A 125 -0.46 4.30 19.52
N LYS A 126 -1.56 4.32 20.26
CA LYS A 126 -2.41 3.15 20.54
C LYS A 126 -3.58 2.98 19.55
N SER A 127 -3.74 3.91 18.60
CA SER A 127 -4.80 3.84 17.59
C SER A 127 -4.27 3.24 16.29
N LEU A 128 -5.04 2.34 15.71
CA LEU A 128 -4.79 1.77 14.39
C LEU A 128 -6.10 1.78 13.59
N THR A 129 -6.02 2.24 12.36
CA THR A 129 -7.16 2.26 11.43
C THR A 129 -6.74 1.69 10.09
N LEU A 130 -7.53 0.77 9.56
CA LEU A 130 -7.29 0.21 8.24
C LEU A 130 -7.49 1.26 7.15
N VAL A 131 -6.66 1.17 6.12
CA VAL A 131 -6.89 1.93 4.88
C VAL A 131 -8.00 1.21 4.12
N THR A 132 -9.15 1.86 4.05
CA THR A 132 -10.34 1.36 3.36
C THR A 132 -10.62 2.21 2.13
N VAL A 133 -11.45 1.70 1.24
CA VAL A 133 -11.91 2.43 0.05
C VAL A 133 -13.40 2.66 0.18
N ASP A 134 -13.85 3.84 -0.21
CA ASP A 134 -15.27 4.12 -0.31
C ASP A 134 -15.90 3.19 -1.36
N ASP A 135 -16.94 2.46 -0.98
CA ASP A 135 -17.50 1.35 -1.73
C ASP A 135 -18.46 1.75 -2.86
N GLY A 136 -18.69 3.05 -3.05
CA GLY A 136 -19.71 3.53 -3.99
C GLY A 136 -19.57 3.03 -5.43
N ASN A 137 -18.34 2.84 -5.92
CA ASN A 137 -18.07 2.35 -7.28
C ASN A 137 -16.80 1.50 -7.35
N VAL A 138 -16.37 0.94 -6.23
CA VAL A 138 -15.13 0.16 -6.14
C VAL A 138 -15.44 -1.32 -6.05
N SER A 139 -14.84 -2.10 -6.93
CA SER A 139 -14.85 -3.56 -6.88
C SER A 139 -13.52 -4.11 -6.38
N SER A 140 -13.49 -5.36 -5.93
CA SER A 140 -12.26 -6.02 -5.56
C SER A 140 -11.35 -6.27 -6.77
N GLY A 141 -10.04 -6.15 -6.59
CA GLY A 141 -9.06 -6.37 -7.64
C GLY A 141 -8.73 -5.14 -8.48
N MET A 142 -9.24 -3.97 -8.13
CA MET A 142 -8.84 -2.71 -8.79
C MET A 142 -7.45 -2.30 -8.36
N GLU A 143 -6.65 -1.79 -9.30
CA GLU A 143 -5.32 -1.25 -9.01
C GLU A 143 -5.43 0.06 -8.21
N VAL A 144 -4.52 0.22 -7.26
CA VAL A 144 -4.37 1.44 -6.45
C VAL A 144 -2.99 2.02 -6.70
N TYR A 145 -2.93 3.31 -7.00
CA TYR A 145 -1.67 4.01 -7.34
C TYR A 145 -1.74 5.51 -7.03
#